data_bcc948fe22bf34eeeec9d346949ba432
#
_entry.id   bcc948fe22bf34eeeec9d346949ba432
#
_cell.length_a   1.000
_cell.length_b   1.000
_cell.length_c   1.000
_cell.angle_alpha   90.00
_cell.angle_beta   90.00
_cell.angle_gamma   90.00
#
_symmetry.space_group_name_H-M   'P 1'
#
loop_
_entity.id
_entity.type
_entity.pdbx_description
1 polymer ?
#
loop_
_entity_poly.entity_id
_entity_poly.type
_entity_poly.pdbx_seq_one_letter_code
_entity_poly.pdbx_strand_id
1 'polypeptide(L)'
;MSVMTETKAAAKDPFYAAVEDAEAFGRRLLIAHGLPEDDAATVASCLVRADLRGVDTHGLQYLPHYLDRVRRGLINPMPELKVERVTPMVGGLDGQNAFGFVVATKAMAEAIAMAREFGVGIVTCRRSTHFGMAANYMLQAMDAGMLGMVFTNASPGMPPWGGRDPIIGTSPIAFGAPADQETPFDLDMSPAAAARGKVRRAARRCETIPLGFALDKDGRATTDPNAALDGGVMQPIGGPKGSGLSMMMDVLCGVITGAACAGEVGNQFKDYDRPQDVGHFLLAMKPDLFVSKQEYLARMDKLARNVHGCRRAEGFDEILMPGERERRLEAEYRRVGVPYNAKELAELQAEAARANLPPLKVSNSPRMSNTP
;
A
#
# COMPACT_ATOMS: atom_id res chain seq x y z
N MET A 1 -13.58 11.81 21.21
CA MET A 1 -12.67 10.69 20.85
C MET A 1 -11.45 11.32 20.20
N SER A 2 -10.33 11.38 20.92
CA SER A 2 -9.08 11.95 20.39
C SER A 2 -8.64 11.13 19.20
N VAL A 3 -8.64 11.71 18.02
CA VAL A 3 -7.90 11.16 16.88
C VAL A 3 -6.44 11.31 17.26
N MET A 4 -5.84 10.21 17.74
CA MET A 4 -4.42 10.18 18.06
C MET A 4 -3.66 10.54 16.79
N THR A 5 -3.07 11.72 16.79
CA THR A 5 -1.99 12.08 15.88
C THR A 5 -0.87 11.07 16.10
N GLU A 6 -0.86 10.02 15.28
CA GLU A 6 0.19 9.01 15.37
C GLU A 6 1.46 9.55 14.71
N THR A 7 2.23 10.27 15.48
CA THR A 7 3.68 10.30 15.27
C THR A 7 4.17 8.87 15.52
N LYS A 8 4.85 8.26 14.53
CA LYS A 8 5.67 7.07 14.74
C LYS A 8 6.43 7.30 16.05
N ALA A 9 6.18 6.51 17.10
CA ALA A 9 7.08 6.55 18.24
C ALA A 9 8.43 6.14 17.68
N ALA A 10 9.36 7.10 17.60
CA ALA A 10 10.71 6.85 17.13
C ALA A 10 11.21 5.58 17.81
N ALA A 11 11.67 4.61 17.02
CA ALA A 11 12.37 3.47 17.58
C ALA A 11 13.46 4.05 18.48
N LYS A 12 13.67 3.50 19.69
CA LYS A 12 14.83 3.87 20.47
C LYS A 12 16.03 3.56 19.58
N ASP A 13 16.79 4.60 19.21
CA ASP A 13 17.99 4.53 18.38
C ASP A 13 17.78 3.84 17.01
N PRO A 14 17.05 4.46 16.06
CA PRO A 14 16.89 3.92 14.72
C PRO A 14 18.19 3.98 13.93
N PHE A 15 18.37 3.01 13.04
CA PHE A 15 19.41 3.03 12.02
C PHE A 15 18.85 3.70 10.76
N TYR A 16 19.62 4.61 10.16
CA TYR A 16 19.20 5.35 8.97
C TYR A 16 19.93 4.84 7.71
N ALA A 17 19.17 4.40 6.71
CA ALA A 17 19.72 4.11 5.38
C ALA A 17 19.45 5.26 4.42
N ALA A 18 20.41 5.57 3.54
CA ALA A 18 20.11 6.43 2.41
C ALA A 18 19.08 5.77 1.50
N VAL A 19 18.26 6.56 0.84
CA VAL A 19 17.24 6.07 -0.10
C VAL A 19 17.88 5.20 -1.18
N GLU A 20 18.95 5.70 -1.78
CA GLU A 20 19.70 5.02 -2.83
C GLU A 20 20.35 3.71 -2.36
N ASP A 21 20.88 3.69 -1.11
CA ASP A 21 21.45 2.47 -0.52
C ASP A 21 20.37 1.43 -0.23
N ALA A 22 19.18 1.85 0.23
CA ALA A 22 18.05 0.97 0.49
C ALA A 22 17.46 0.38 -0.81
N GLU A 23 17.26 1.21 -1.84
CA GLU A 23 16.80 0.76 -3.16
C GLU A 23 17.83 -0.20 -3.82
N ALA A 24 19.11 0.17 -3.83
CA ALA A 24 20.17 -0.67 -4.37
C ALA A 24 20.30 -2.00 -3.61
N PHE A 25 20.10 -2.00 -2.30
CA PHE A 25 20.11 -3.20 -1.48
C PHE A 25 18.94 -4.13 -1.84
N GLY A 26 17.71 -3.60 -1.87
CA GLY A 26 16.53 -4.37 -2.25
C GLY A 26 16.66 -4.95 -3.66
N ARG A 27 17.11 -4.14 -4.62
CA ARG A 27 17.34 -4.56 -6.01
C ARG A 27 18.35 -5.73 -6.11
N ARG A 28 19.49 -5.65 -5.43
CA ARG A 28 20.49 -6.75 -5.44
C ARG A 28 19.92 -8.06 -4.88
N LEU A 29 19.14 -8.00 -3.80
CA LEU A 29 18.50 -9.17 -3.23
C LEU A 29 17.49 -9.81 -4.20
N LEU A 30 16.68 -8.98 -4.88
CA LEU A 30 15.68 -9.45 -5.83
C LEU A 30 16.33 -10.08 -7.07
N ILE A 31 17.39 -9.48 -7.62
CA ILE A 31 18.18 -10.04 -8.72
C ILE A 31 18.79 -11.39 -8.32
N ALA A 32 19.34 -11.50 -7.12
CA ALA A 32 19.90 -12.78 -6.61
C ALA A 32 18.82 -13.88 -6.47
N HIS A 33 17.54 -13.51 -6.45
CA HIS A 33 16.41 -14.45 -6.45
C HIS A 33 15.72 -14.60 -7.82
N GLY A 34 16.38 -14.15 -8.89
CA GLY A 34 15.99 -14.41 -10.27
C GLY A 34 15.09 -13.38 -10.92
N LEU A 35 14.87 -12.20 -10.30
CA LEU A 35 14.13 -11.13 -10.96
C LEU A 35 15.02 -10.44 -12.01
N PRO A 36 14.45 -10.08 -13.18
CA PRO A 36 15.08 -9.16 -14.13
C PRO A 36 15.40 -7.80 -13.46
N GLU A 37 16.42 -7.12 -13.96
CA GLU A 37 16.94 -5.85 -13.42
C GLU A 37 15.84 -4.79 -13.23
N ASP A 38 15.01 -4.57 -14.27
CA ASP A 38 13.94 -3.54 -14.25
C ASP A 38 12.82 -3.89 -13.27
N ASP A 39 12.45 -5.18 -13.18
CA ASP A 39 11.44 -5.65 -12.23
C ASP A 39 11.97 -5.55 -10.79
N ALA A 40 13.22 -5.91 -10.57
CA ALA A 40 13.87 -5.77 -9.27
C ALA A 40 13.96 -4.31 -8.83
N ALA A 41 14.28 -3.39 -9.75
CA ALA A 41 14.27 -1.95 -9.48
C ALA A 41 12.86 -1.46 -9.12
N THR A 42 11.83 -1.90 -9.86
CA THR A 42 10.41 -1.57 -9.60
C THR A 42 9.99 -2.01 -8.20
N VAL A 43 10.24 -3.26 -7.83
CA VAL A 43 9.87 -3.79 -6.50
C VAL A 43 10.61 -3.04 -5.39
N ALA A 44 11.92 -2.84 -5.53
CA ALA A 44 12.74 -2.14 -4.53
C ALA A 44 12.27 -0.70 -4.32
N SER A 45 12.03 0.05 -5.41
CA SER A 45 11.54 1.43 -5.35
C SER A 45 10.16 1.51 -4.69
N CYS A 46 9.23 0.60 -5.01
CA CYS A 46 7.91 0.55 -4.37
C CYS A 46 7.99 0.30 -2.86
N LEU A 47 8.87 -0.61 -2.42
CA LEU A 47 9.07 -0.91 -1.00
C LEU A 47 9.68 0.28 -0.26
N VAL A 48 10.72 0.89 -0.81
CA VAL A 48 11.38 2.06 -0.20
C VAL A 48 10.46 3.28 -0.20
N ARG A 49 9.64 3.47 -1.24
CA ARG A 49 8.62 4.54 -1.25
C ARG A 49 7.59 4.36 -0.13
N ALA A 50 7.19 3.13 0.19
CA ALA A 50 6.31 2.87 1.33
C ALA A 50 6.98 3.26 2.66
N ASP A 51 8.27 2.95 2.84
CA ASP A 51 9.04 3.40 4.00
C ASP A 51 9.13 4.93 4.09
N LEU A 52 9.45 5.59 2.98
CA LEU A 52 9.53 7.05 2.89
C LEU A 52 8.22 7.74 3.29
N ARG A 53 7.09 7.16 2.94
CA ARG A 53 5.76 7.68 3.27
C ARG A 53 5.26 7.24 4.66
N GLY A 54 6.09 6.56 5.45
CA GLY A 54 5.73 6.10 6.81
C GLY A 54 4.75 4.92 6.84
N VAL A 55 4.59 4.21 5.70
CA VAL A 55 3.80 2.99 5.56
C VAL A 55 4.73 1.78 5.71
N ASP A 56 5.48 1.75 6.80
CA ASP A 56 6.51 0.75 7.10
C ASP A 56 5.99 -0.69 7.08
N THR A 57 4.70 -0.91 7.37
CA THR A 57 4.04 -2.21 7.24
C THR A 57 3.99 -2.75 5.80
N HIS A 58 4.46 -2.00 4.81
CA HIS A 58 4.52 -2.36 3.39
C HIS A 58 5.89 -2.01 2.77
N GLY A 59 6.88 -1.71 3.62
CA GLY A 59 8.21 -1.28 3.25
C GLY A 59 9.22 -2.41 3.08
N LEU A 60 10.48 -2.04 3.01
CA LEU A 60 11.60 -2.95 2.73
C LEU A 60 11.73 -4.10 3.75
N GLN A 61 11.29 -3.90 4.99
CA GLN A 61 11.24 -4.95 6.01
C GLN A 61 10.42 -6.19 5.60
N TYR A 62 9.53 -6.07 4.60
CA TYR A 62 8.76 -7.19 4.06
C TYR A 62 9.50 -8.00 2.99
N LEU A 63 10.61 -7.50 2.48
CA LEU A 63 11.39 -8.16 1.43
C LEU A 63 11.77 -9.60 1.78
N PRO A 64 12.27 -9.94 3.00
CA PRO A 64 12.58 -11.32 3.38
C PRO A 64 11.40 -12.28 3.20
N HIS A 65 10.20 -11.83 3.51
CA HIS A 65 8.99 -12.61 3.35
C HIS A 65 8.66 -12.89 1.87
N TYR A 66 8.76 -11.88 0.99
CA TYR A 66 8.56 -12.09 -0.44
C TYR A 66 9.61 -13.03 -1.03
N LEU A 67 10.88 -12.90 -0.63
CA LEU A 67 11.96 -13.79 -1.10
C LEU A 67 11.75 -15.24 -0.64
N ASP A 68 11.19 -15.47 0.56
CA ASP A 68 10.80 -16.80 0.99
C ASP A 68 9.71 -17.41 0.10
N ARG A 69 8.73 -16.62 -0.32
CA ARG A 69 7.70 -17.06 -1.26
C ARG A 69 8.24 -17.34 -2.67
N VAL A 70 9.24 -16.60 -3.13
CA VAL A 70 9.97 -16.91 -4.39
C VAL A 70 10.68 -18.25 -4.26
N ARG A 71 11.44 -18.48 -3.19
CA ARG A 71 12.14 -19.75 -2.95
C ARG A 71 11.21 -20.96 -2.90
N ARG A 72 9.97 -20.76 -2.50
CA ARG A 72 8.92 -21.79 -2.47
C ARG A 72 8.16 -21.96 -3.79
N GLY A 73 8.48 -21.18 -4.83
CA GLY A 73 7.78 -21.20 -6.12
C GLY A 73 6.35 -20.62 -6.07
N LEU A 74 6.02 -19.84 -5.06
CA LEU A 74 4.71 -19.20 -4.86
C LEU A 74 4.63 -17.81 -5.49
N ILE A 75 5.77 -17.23 -5.84
CA ILE A 75 5.89 -16.01 -6.64
C ILE A 75 6.79 -16.33 -7.83
N ASN A 76 6.29 -16.08 -9.02
CA ASN A 76 7.06 -16.20 -10.25
C ASN A 76 7.97 -14.99 -10.43
N PRO A 77 9.31 -15.16 -10.41
CA PRO A 77 10.23 -14.04 -10.56
C PRO A 77 10.42 -13.56 -11.99
N MET A 78 10.02 -14.35 -13.00
CA MET A 78 10.25 -14.06 -14.43
C MET A 78 8.96 -14.21 -15.24
N PRO A 79 7.95 -13.33 -15.04
CA PRO A 79 6.71 -13.42 -15.79
C PRO A 79 6.84 -12.82 -17.19
N GLU A 80 6.07 -13.33 -18.14
CA GLU A 80 5.84 -12.70 -19.44
C GLU A 80 4.53 -11.92 -19.42
N LEU A 81 4.53 -10.75 -18.80
CA LEU A 81 3.33 -9.94 -18.62
C LEU A 81 2.92 -9.24 -19.92
N LYS A 82 1.66 -9.42 -20.31
CA LYS A 82 1.06 -8.75 -21.46
C LYS A 82 -0.36 -8.29 -21.11
N VAL A 83 -0.67 -7.03 -21.37
CA VAL A 83 -2.05 -6.53 -21.28
C VAL A 83 -2.77 -6.88 -22.56
N GLU A 84 -3.90 -7.57 -22.45
CA GLU A 84 -4.81 -7.88 -23.54
C GLU A 84 -5.93 -6.83 -23.53
N ARG A 85 -6.05 -6.02 -24.57
CA ARG A 85 -7.12 -5.03 -24.71
C ARG A 85 -8.43 -5.71 -25.07
N VAL A 86 -9.44 -5.57 -24.23
CA VAL A 86 -10.82 -6.04 -24.45
C VAL A 86 -11.60 -5.01 -25.27
N THR A 87 -11.35 -3.73 -24.98
CA THR A 87 -11.81 -2.57 -25.76
C THR A 87 -10.64 -1.58 -25.90
N PRO A 88 -10.75 -0.50 -26.68
CA PRO A 88 -9.67 0.50 -26.76
C PRO A 88 -9.23 1.06 -25.40
N MET A 89 -10.16 1.17 -24.42
CA MET A 89 -9.94 1.80 -23.12
C MET A 89 -9.86 0.79 -21.96
N VAL A 90 -10.08 -0.51 -22.21
CA VAL A 90 -10.15 -1.54 -21.16
C VAL A 90 -9.26 -2.70 -21.53
N GLY A 91 -8.41 -3.10 -20.59
CA GLY A 91 -7.53 -4.27 -20.72
C GLY A 91 -7.57 -5.20 -19.53
N GLY A 92 -7.13 -6.41 -19.75
CA GLY A 92 -6.89 -7.42 -18.71
C GLY A 92 -5.45 -7.88 -18.73
N LEU A 93 -4.91 -8.20 -17.56
CA LEU A 93 -3.55 -8.70 -17.39
C LEU A 93 -3.55 -9.95 -16.51
N ASP A 94 -3.03 -11.04 -17.04
CA ASP A 94 -2.73 -12.24 -16.27
C ASP A 94 -1.37 -12.05 -15.60
N GLY A 95 -1.35 -11.97 -14.26
CA GLY A 95 -0.14 -11.72 -13.49
C GLY A 95 0.78 -12.94 -13.34
N GLN A 96 0.37 -14.14 -13.77
CA GLN A 96 1.19 -15.37 -13.76
C GLN A 96 1.83 -15.67 -12.38
N ASN A 97 1.16 -15.27 -11.30
CA ASN A 97 1.64 -15.32 -9.91
C ASN A 97 2.93 -14.53 -9.66
N ALA A 98 3.22 -13.51 -10.47
CA ALA A 98 4.37 -12.65 -10.30
C ALA A 98 4.24 -11.70 -9.09
N PHE A 99 5.30 -10.96 -8.80
CA PHE A 99 5.24 -9.87 -7.83
C PHE A 99 4.14 -8.89 -8.19
N GLY A 100 3.19 -8.68 -7.28
CA GLY A 100 2.09 -7.74 -7.48
C GLY A 100 2.57 -6.31 -7.79
N PHE A 101 3.76 -5.95 -7.32
CA PHE A 101 4.43 -4.69 -7.65
C PHE A 101 4.68 -4.51 -9.14
N VAL A 102 5.22 -5.53 -9.79
CA VAL A 102 5.51 -5.52 -11.24
C VAL A 102 4.21 -5.55 -12.04
N VAL A 103 3.27 -6.43 -11.64
CA VAL A 103 1.95 -6.57 -12.27
C VAL A 103 1.19 -5.24 -12.26
N ALA A 104 1.07 -4.60 -11.09
CA ALA A 104 0.30 -3.37 -10.95
C ALA A 104 1.00 -2.15 -11.58
N THR A 105 2.35 -2.06 -11.53
CA THR A 105 3.10 -1.00 -12.21
C THR A 105 2.88 -1.08 -13.73
N LYS A 106 2.95 -2.28 -14.32
CA LYS A 106 2.69 -2.48 -15.75
C LYS A 106 1.23 -2.18 -16.11
N ALA A 107 0.29 -2.64 -15.30
CA ALA A 107 -1.13 -2.38 -15.52
C ALA A 107 -1.46 -0.88 -15.47
N MET A 108 -0.89 -0.13 -14.52
CA MET A 108 -1.09 1.32 -14.45
C MET A 108 -0.42 2.04 -15.62
N ALA A 109 0.76 1.61 -16.06
CA ALA A 109 1.41 2.20 -17.24
C ALA A 109 0.54 2.06 -18.51
N GLU A 110 -0.08 0.91 -18.71
CA GLU A 110 -1.02 0.69 -19.83
C GLU A 110 -2.32 1.48 -19.65
N ALA A 111 -2.87 1.58 -18.43
CA ALA A 111 -4.03 2.43 -18.17
C ALA A 111 -3.74 3.90 -18.48
N ILE A 112 -2.54 4.41 -18.13
CA ILE A 112 -2.07 5.75 -18.49
C ILE A 112 -1.95 5.92 -20.01
N ALA A 113 -1.41 4.93 -20.71
CA ALA A 113 -1.28 4.97 -22.18
C ALA A 113 -2.67 5.04 -22.85
N MET A 114 -3.61 4.20 -22.41
CA MET A 114 -5.00 4.25 -22.87
C MET A 114 -5.66 5.60 -22.54
N ALA A 115 -5.45 6.13 -21.34
CA ALA A 115 -6.02 7.41 -20.93
C ALA A 115 -5.47 8.60 -21.75
N ARG A 116 -4.20 8.57 -22.16
CA ARG A 116 -3.62 9.59 -23.07
C ARG A 116 -4.36 9.66 -24.39
N GLU A 117 -4.73 8.51 -24.93
CA GLU A 117 -5.38 8.40 -26.23
C GLU A 117 -6.90 8.61 -26.15
N PHE A 118 -7.56 7.99 -25.18
CA PHE A 118 -9.02 7.93 -25.10
C PHE A 118 -9.63 8.69 -23.93
N GLY A 119 -8.83 9.34 -23.10
CA GLY A 119 -9.28 10.09 -21.93
C GLY A 119 -9.37 9.26 -20.64
N VAL A 120 -9.66 7.97 -20.73
CA VAL A 120 -9.74 7.02 -19.62
C VAL A 120 -9.07 5.72 -20.04
N GLY A 121 -8.38 5.07 -19.09
CA GLY A 121 -7.86 3.72 -19.25
C GLY A 121 -8.13 2.88 -18.01
N ILE A 122 -8.58 1.65 -18.20
CA ILE A 122 -8.84 0.68 -17.15
C ILE A 122 -8.07 -0.59 -17.45
N VAL A 123 -7.31 -1.07 -16.47
CA VAL A 123 -6.68 -2.39 -16.55
C VAL A 123 -6.98 -3.18 -15.29
N THR A 124 -7.51 -4.40 -15.48
CA THR A 124 -7.74 -5.35 -14.41
C THR A 124 -6.66 -6.43 -14.39
N CYS A 125 -6.35 -6.97 -13.23
CA CYS A 125 -5.35 -8.03 -13.09
C CYS A 125 -5.94 -9.22 -12.33
N ARG A 126 -5.50 -10.44 -12.67
CA ARG A 126 -5.77 -11.67 -11.94
C ARG A 126 -4.49 -12.47 -11.77
N ARG A 127 -4.51 -13.49 -10.94
CA ARG A 127 -3.33 -14.33 -10.63
C ARG A 127 -2.10 -13.48 -10.30
N SER A 128 -2.31 -12.44 -9.50
CA SER A 128 -1.26 -11.60 -8.96
C SER A 128 -0.94 -11.99 -7.52
N THR A 129 -0.04 -11.26 -6.88
CA THR A 129 0.28 -11.40 -5.47
C THR A 129 0.13 -10.04 -4.76
N HIS A 130 0.42 -9.99 -3.47
CA HIS A 130 0.42 -8.73 -2.73
C HIS A 130 1.30 -7.67 -3.42
N PHE A 131 0.80 -6.44 -3.54
CA PHE A 131 1.44 -5.36 -4.32
C PHE A 131 1.97 -4.19 -3.47
N GLY A 132 2.05 -4.38 -2.15
CA GLY A 132 2.52 -3.34 -1.22
C GLY A 132 1.51 -2.22 -1.01
N MET A 133 1.99 -0.99 -0.95
CA MET A 133 1.20 0.22 -0.77
C MET A 133 0.46 0.60 -2.06
N ALA A 134 -0.86 0.73 -2.02
CA ALA A 134 -1.67 1.05 -3.20
C ALA A 134 -1.35 2.42 -3.80
N ALA A 135 -0.92 3.37 -2.98
CA ALA A 135 -0.50 4.69 -3.43
C ALA A 135 0.65 4.65 -4.46
N ASN A 136 1.49 3.62 -4.50
CA ASN A 136 2.56 3.52 -5.51
C ASN A 136 2.06 3.71 -6.94
N TYR A 137 0.94 3.07 -7.27
CA TYR A 137 0.37 3.07 -8.62
C TYR A 137 -0.51 4.29 -8.87
N MET A 138 -1.21 4.76 -7.84
CA MET A 138 -1.93 6.03 -7.87
C MET A 138 -0.98 7.19 -8.15
N LEU A 139 0.16 7.26 -7.45
CA LEU A 139 1.20 8.27 -7.67
C LEU A 139 1.79 8.18 -9.08
N GLN A 140 1.95 6.97 -9.65
CA GLN A 140 2.39 6.79 -11.03
C GLN A 140 1.44 7.47 -12.04
N ALA A 141 0.12 7.40 -11.80
CA ALA A 141 -0.85 8.12 -12.63
C ALA A 141 -0.75 9.65 -12.43
N MET A 142 -0.59 10.09 -11.18
CA MET A 142 -0.44 11.51 -10.86
C MET A 142 0.84 12.12 -11.43
N ASP A 143 1.97 11.40 -11.41
CA ASP A 143 3.22 11.79 -12.03
C ASP A 143 3.08 11.94 -13.56
N ALA A 144 2.14 11.20 -14.17
CA ALA A 144 1.74 11.36 -15.58
C ALA A 144 0.72 12.50 -15.81
N GLY A 145 0.36 13.25 -14.77
CA GLY A 145 -0.61 14.35 -14.81
C GLY A 145 -2.07 13.89 -14.89
N MET A 146 -2.38 12.69 -14.44
CA MET A 146 -3.72 12.07 -14.48
C MET A 146 -4.27 11.82 -13.09
N LEU A 147 -5.60 11.67 -12.99
CA LEU A 147 -6.21 11.07 -11.83
C LEU A 147 -5.92 9.56 -11.87
N GLY A 148 -5.67 8.99 -10.69
CA GLY A 148 -5.44 7.55 -10.53
C GLY A 148 -6.39 6.94 -9.53
N MET A 149 -6.96 5.77 -9.86
CA MET A 149 -7.71 4.92 -8.91
C MET A 149 -7.10 3.54 -8.89
N VAL A 150 -6.89 3.00 -7.69
CA VAL A 150 -6.28 1.68 -7.49
C VAL A 150 -7.05 0.93 -6.43
N PHE A 151 -7.47 -0.26 -6.77
CA PHE A 151 -8.13 -1.19 -5.88
C PHE A 151 -7.45 -2.55 -5.93
N THR A 152 -7.46 -3.27 -4.82
CA THR A 152 -7.07 -4.67 -4.76
C THR A 152 -7.90 -5.40 -3.73
N ASN A 153 -8.16 -6.68 -3.94
CA ASN A 153 -8.66 -7.52 -2.88
C ASN A 153 -7.51 -8.08 -2.03
N ALA A 154 -7.83 -8.69 -0.93
CA ALA A 154 -6.86 -9.24 0.00
C ALA A 154 -7.40 -10.50 0.69
N SER A 155 -6.50 -11.29 1.28
CA SER A 155 -6.89 -12.45 2.06
C SER A 155 -7.87 -12.09 3.19
N PRO A 156 -8.74 -13.03 3.59
CA PRO A 156 -9.73 -12.81 4.63
C PRO A 156 -9.15 -12.22 5.91
N GLY A 157 -9.67 -11.09 6.33
CA GLY A 157 -9.20 -10.35 7.52
C GLY A 157 -10.31 -9.71 8.32
N MET A 158 -11.49 -9.55 7.71
CA MET A 158 -12.68 -8.96 8.31
C MET A 158 -13.93 -9.78 8.03
N PRO A 159 -14.90 -9.81 8.95
CA PRO A 159 -16.22 -10.31 8.64
C PRO A 159 -17.02 -9.26 7.85
N PRO A 160 -18.03 -9.64 7.06
CA PRO A 160 -19.07 -8.71 6.66
C PRO A 160 -19.79 -8.17 7.89
N TRP A 161 -20.37 -6.98 7.78
CA TRP A 161 -21.07 -6.38 8.91
C TRP A 161 -22.20 -7.28 9.41
N GLY A 162 -22.19 -7.56 10.72
CA GLY A 162 -23.11 -8.53 11.37
C GLY A 162 -22.59 -9.97 11.40
N GLY A 163 -21.50 -10.26 10.68
CA GLY A 163 -20.82 -11.56 10.72
C GLY A 163 -19.71 -11.62 11.78
N ARG A 164 -19.14 -12.81 11.96
CA ARG A 164 -17.95 -13.04 12.78
C ARG A 164 -16.82 -13.74 12.04
N ASP A 165 -17.14 -14.44 10.97
CA ASP A 165 -16.14 -15.18 10.20
C ASP A 165 -15.51 -14.28 9.16
N PRO A 166 -14.18 -14.22 9.06
CA PRO A 166 -13.48 -13.37 8.09
C PRO A 166 -13.61 -13.97 6.68
N ILE A 167 -14.39 -13.32 5.83
CA ILE A 167 -14.54 -13.68 4.40
C ILE A 167 -14.21 -12.52 3.46
N ILE A 168 -14.05 -11.30 3.97
CA ILE A 168 -13.63 -10.15 3.19
C ILE A 168 -12.25 -9.69 3.62
N GLY A 169 -11.48 -9.17 2.67
CA GLY A 169 -10.13 -8.65 2.90
C GLY A 169 -10.13 -7.24 3.49
N THR A 170 -8.96 -6.78 3.90
CA THR A 170 -8.72 -5.37 4.24
C THR A 170 -8.52 -4.49 3.01
N SER A 171 -8.72 -5.00 1.88
CA SER A 171 -8.83 -4.54 0.49
C SER A 171 -8.69 -3.01 0.32
N PRO A 172 -7.47 -2.47 0.11
CA PRO A 172 -7.27 -1.02 0.11
C PRO A 172 -7.83 -0.33 -1.12
N ILE A 173 -8.13 0.96 -0.93
CA ILE A 173 -8.51 1.93 -1.95
C ILE A 173 -7.45 3.00 -2.00
N ALA A 174 -6.93 3.33 -3.19
CA ALA A 174 -6.18 4.55 -3.40
C ALA A 174 -6.82 5.38 -4.51
N PHE A 175 -6.88 6.70 -4.28
CA PHE A 175 -7.33 7.67 -5.26
C PHE A 175 -6.45 8.91 -5.20
N GLY A 176 -5.94 9.33 -6.36
CA GLY A 176 -5.08 10.50 -6.50
C GLY A 176 -5.59 11.49 -7.52
N ALA A 177 -5.45 12.77 -7.20
CA ALA A 177 -5.80 13.88 -8.07
C ALA A 177 -4.73 14.98 -7.99
N PRO A 178 -4.00 15.26 -9.09
CA PRO A 178 -2.94 16.27 -9.09
C PRO A 178 -3.50 17.68 -8.87
N ALA A 179 -2.71 18.55 -8.26
CA ALA A 179 -2.95 19.98 -8.10
C ALA A 179 -1.79 20.77 -8.73
N ASP A 180 -1.84 22.11 -8.71
CA ASP A 180 -0.78 22.97 -9.26
C ASP A 180 0.10 23.56 -8.17
N GLN A 181 -0.42 24.51 -7.40
CA GLN A 181 0.32 25.25 -6.37
C GLN A 181 0.11 24.68 -4.98
N GLU A 182 -1.02 24.03 -4.76
CA GLU A 182 -1.43 23.52 -3.46
C GLU A 182 -1.15 22.01 -3.34
N THR A 183 -1.37 21.46 -2.14
CA THR A 183 -1.24 20.03 -1.89
C THR A 183 -2.24 19.22 -2.73
N PRO A 184 -1.80 18.27 -3.53
CA PRO A 184 -2.68 17.37 -4.26
C PRO A 184 -3.45 16.45 -3.31
N PHE A 185 -4.47 15.77 -3.84
CA PHE A 185 -5.25 14.80 -3.09
C PHE A 185 -4.67 13.40 -3.29
N ASP A 186 -4.20 12.76 -2.20
CA ASP A 186 -3.60 11.41 -2.19
C ASP A 186 -4.27 10.55 -1.11
N LEU A 187 -5.39 9.94 -1.43
CA LEU A 187 -6.03 8.99 -0.51
C LEU A 187 -5.45 7.58 -0.71
N ASP A 188 -4.95 6.96 0.34
CA ASP A 188 -4.66 5.51 0.41
C ASP A 188 -5.15 4.99 1.75
N MET A 189 -6.16 4.15 1.73
CA MET A 189 -6.79 3.64 2.95
C MET A 189 -7.31 2.22 2.80
N SER A 190 -7.29 1.50 3.90
CA SER A 190 -8.02 0.24 4.06
C SER A 190 -9.41 0.52 4.63
N PRO A 191 -10.46 -0.21 4.21
CA PRO A 191 -11.78 -0.15 4.82
C PRO A 191 -11.88 -0.84 6.19
N ALA A 192 -10.77 -1.26 6.79
CA ALA A 192 -10.72 -1.75 8.17
C ALA A 192 -10.69 -0.59 9.17
N ALA A 193 -11.32 -0.76 10.34
CA ALA A 193 -11.32 0.25 11.41
C ALA A 193 -9.91 0.50 11.97
N ALA A 194 -9.04 -0.52 11.92
CA ALA A 194 -7.64 -0.40 12.27
C ALA A 194 -6.80 -1.45 11.53
N ALA A 195 -5.55 -1.12 11.25
CA ALA A 195 -4.58 -2.11 10.79
C ALA A 195 -4.27 -3.12 11.93
N ARG A 196 -4.14 -4.40 11.61
CA ARG A 196 -3.81 -5.45 12.60
C ARG A 196 -2.47 -5.18 13.32
N GLY A 197 -1.53 -4.46 12.64
CA GLY A 197 -0.28 -3.99 13.23
C GLY A 197 -0.47 -3.03 14.41
N LYS A 198 -1.50 -2.16 14.36
CA LYS A 198 -1.84 -1.26 15.48
C LYS A 198 -2.31 -2.05 16.70
N VAL A 199 -3.13 -3.07 16.50
CA VAL A 199 -3.60 -3.94 17.58
C VAL A 199 -2.44 -4.72 18.21
N ARG A 200 -1.51 -5.27 17.41
CA ARG A 200 -0.29 -5.91 17.92
C ARG A 200 0.60 -4.94 18.73
N ARG A 201 0.67 -3.69 18.32
CA ARG A 201 1.41 -2.65 19.06
C ARG A 201 0.76 -2.36 20.40
N ALA A 202 -0.56 -2.21 20.46
CA ALA A 202 -1.32 -2.02 21.70
C ALA A 202 -1.09 -3.20 22.67
N ALA A 203 -1.18 -4.44 22.18
CA ALA A 203 -0.91 -5.64 22.98
C ALA A 203 0.50 -5.62 23.60
N ARG A 204 1.54 -5.28 22.81
CA ARG A 204 2.93 -5.19 23.33
C ARG A 204 3.14 -4.09 24.34
N ARG A 205 2.31 -3.04 24.33
CA ARG A 205 2.37 -1.91 25.26
C ARG A 205 1.43 -2.05 26.44
N CYS A 206 0.67 -3.16 26.52
CA CYS A 206 -0.39 -3.35 27.52
C CYS A 206 -1.43 -2.21 27.49
N GLU A 207 -1.69 -1.64 26.31
CA GLU A 207 -2.69 -0.61 26.05
C GLU A 207 -4.00 -1.26 25.57
N THR A 208 -5.13 -0.62 25.80
CA THR A 208 -6.41 -1.02 25.22
C THR A 208 -6.57 -0.50 23.79
N ILE A 209 -7.43 -1.14 23.00
CA ILE A 209 -7.86 -0.64 21.68
C ILE A 209 -9.26 -0.01 21.80
N PRO A 210 -9.59 0.97 20.94
CA PRO A 210 -10.94 1.53 20.89
C PRO A 210 -12.01 0.46 20.62
N LEU A 211 -13.16 0.60 21.26
CA LEU A 211 -14.32 -0.23 20.94
C LEU A 211 -14.72 -0.05 19.47
N GLY A 212 -15.02 -1.15 18.79
CA GLY A 212 -15.33 -1.15 17.34
C GLY A 212 -14.12 -1.37 16.44
N PHE A 213 -12.90 -1.55 16.98
CA PHE A 213 -11.73 -1.94 16.17
C PHE A 213 -11.71 -3.43 15.85
N ALA A 214 -12.17 -4.27 16.78
CA ALA A 214 -12.09 -5.72 16.64
C ALA A 214 -13.22 -6.45 17.37
N LEU A 215 -13.46 -7.70 16.96
CA LEU A 215 -14.19 -8.71 17.72
C LEU A 215 -13.20 -9.72 18.29
N ASP A 216 -13.56 -10.33 19.43
CA ASP A 216 -12.91 -11.52 19.95
C ASP A 216 -13.29 -12.78 19.14
N LYS A 217 -12.74 -13.92 19.50
CA LYS A 217 -13.03 -15.23 18.86
C LYS A 217 -14.49 -15.67 18.92
N ASP A 218 -15.27 -15.13 19.87
CA ASP A 218 -16.69 -15.43 20.05
C ASP A 218 -17.59 -14.44 19.29
N GLY A 219 -17.02 -13.46 18.59
CA GLY A 219 -17.73 -12.43 17.82
C GLY A 219 -18.23 -11.27 18.69
N ARG A 220 -17.70 -11.10 19.90
CA ARG A 220 -18.05 -9.98 20.80
C ARG A 220 -17.09 -8.82 20.58
N ALA A 221 -17.62 -7.59 20.61
CA ALA A 221 -16.77 -6.40 20.55
C ALA A 221 -15.81 -6.35 21.75
N THR A 222 -14.52 -6.10 21.48
CA THR A 222 -13.49 -6.10 22.51
C THR A 222 -12.63 -4.85 22.48
N THR A 223 -12.17 -4.43 23.66
CA THR A 223 -11.11 -3.43 23.83
C THR A 223 -9.77 -4.06 24.23
N ASP A 224 -9.74 -5.38 24.45
CA ASP A 224 -8.52 -6.12 24.73
C ASP A 224 -7.83 -6.53 23.42
N PRO A 225 -6.62 -6.01 23.13
CA PRO A 225 -5.89 -6.35 21.92
C PRO A 225 -5.46 -7.83 21.89
N ASN A 226 -5.26 -8.49 23.04
CA ASN A 226 -4.89 -9.90 23.07
C ASN A 226 -6.08 -10.77 22.65
N ALA A 227 -7.29 -10.49 23.14
CA ALA A 227 -8.51 -11.17 22.71
C ALA A 227 -8.79 -10.98 21.22
N ALA A 228 -8.50 -9.78 20.68
CA ALA A 228 -8.61 -9.49 19.25
C ALA A 228 -7.57 -10.25 18.39
N LEU A 229 -6.40 -10.58 18.94
CA LEU A 229 -5.33 -11.29 18.22
C LEU A 229 -5.46 -12.82 18.34
N ASP A 230 -6.08 -13.31 19.42
CA ASP A 230 -6.31 -14.73 19.69
C ASP A 230 -7.63 -15.20 19.04
N GLY A 231 -7.58 -15.44 17.72
CA GLY A 231 -8.74 -15.88 16.95
C GLY A 231 -9.79 -14.82 16.65
N GLY A 232 -9.58 -13.57 17.09
CA GLY A 232 -10.45 -12.46 16.78
C GLY A 232 -10.21 -11.84 15.39
N VAL A 233 -11.09 -10.92 14.98
CA VAL A 233 -11.11 -10.30 13.65
C VAL A 233 -11.22 -8.78 13.72
N MET A 234 -10.65 -8.08 12.72
CA MET A 234 -10.80 -6.63 12.60
C MET A 234 -12.21 -6.28 12.14
N GLN A 235 -12.73 -5.12 12.60
CA GLN A 235 -14.02 -4.60 12.16
C GLN A 235 -13.86 -3.69 10.94
N PRO A 236 -14.89 -3.61 10.07
CA PRO A 236 -14.95 -2.62 9.02
C PRO A 236 -15.08 -1.19 9.57
N ILE A 237 -14.43 -0.21 8.94
CA ILE A 237 -14.56 1.22 9.30
C ILE A 237 -16.01 1.69 9.12
N GLY A 238 -16.57 2.36 10.14
CA GLY A 238 -17.96 2.80 10.10
C GLY A 238 -18.98 1.68 9.91
N GLY A 239 -18.65 0.45 10.32
CA GLY A 239 -19.55 -0.70 10.29
C GLY A 239 -19.99 -1.10 8.88
N PRO A 240 -21.30 -0.97 8.54
CA PRO A 240 -21.81 -1.38 7.23
C PRO A 240 -21.18 -0.62 6.05
N LYS A 241 -20.70 0.61 6.25
CA LYS A 241 -20.06 1.41 5.19
C LYS A 241 -18.74 0.79 4.74
N GLY A 242 -17.84 0.51 5.67
CA GLY A 242 -16.56 -0.15 5.37
C GLY A 242 -16.73 -1.58 4.88
N SER A 243 -17.73 -2.31 5.42
CA SER A 243 -18.10 -3.63 4.92
C SER A 243 -18.51 -3.57 3.44
N GLY A 244 -19.38 -2.63 3.08
CA GLY A 244 -19.80 -2.41 1.69
C GLY A 244 -18.64 -2.06 0.78
N LEU A 245 -17.74 -1.17 1.22
CA LEU A 245 -16.53 -0.83 0.48
C LEU A 245 -15.64 -2.05 0.24
N SER A 246 -15.39 -2.87 1.25
CA SER A 246 -14.56 -4.07 1.10
C SER A 246 -15.18 -5.10 0.14
N MET A 247 -16.50 -5.29 0.19
CA MET A 247 -17.21 -6.14 -0.77
C MET A 247 -17.15 -5.56 -2.20
N MET A 248 -17.22 -4.23 -2.36
CA MET A 248 -17.05 -3.59 -3.67
C MET A 248 -15.67 -3.90 -4.26
N MET A 249 -14.59 -3.88 -3.42
CA MET A 249 -13.25 -4.28 -3.90
C MET A 249 -13.22 -5.75 -4.32
N ASP A 250 -13.91 -6.64 -3.60
CA ASP A 250 -13.98 -8.05 -3.96
C ASP A 250 -14.71 -8.26 -5.31
N VAL A 251 -15.75 -7.46 -5.58
CA VAL A 251 -16.42 -7.46 -6.89
C VAL A 251 -15.48 -6.95 -7.99
N LEU A 252 -14.82 -5.79 -7.78
CA LEU A 252 -13.97 -5.16 -8.80
C LEU A 252 -12.67 -5.93 -9.04
N CYS A 253 -12.10 -6.54 -8.00
CA CYS A 253 -10.78 -7.16 -8.08
C CYS A 253 -10.83 -8.69 -8.15
N GLY A 254 -11.91 -9.31 -7.69
CA GLY A 254 -12.09 -10.75 -7.72
C GLY A 254 -13.12 -11.18 -8.78
N VAL A 255 -14.39 -10.80 -8.59
CA VAL A 255 -15.49 -11.33 -9.41
C VAL A 255 -15.32 -10.99 -10.90
N ILE A 256 -15.10 -9.71 -11.24
CA ILE A 256 -15.02 -9.31 -12.67
C ILE A 256 -13.68 -9.63 -13.32
N THR A 257 -12.60 -9.78 -12.53
CA THR A 257 -11.26 -10.10 -13.04
C THR A 257 -11.07 -11.60 -13.25
N GLY A 258 -11.87 -12.42 -12.58
CA GLY A 258 -11.68 -13.88 -12.51
C GLY A 258 -10.54 -14.30 -11.58
N ALA A 259 -10.08 -13.42 -10.67
CA ALA A 259 -9.18 -13.76 -9.57
C ALA A 259 -9.96 -14.38 -8.40
N ALA A 260 -9.25 -14.90 -7.39
CA ALA A 260 -9.88 -15.39 -6.18
C ALA A 260 -10.73 -14.31 -5.49
N CYS A 261 -11.89 -14.67 -4.95
CA CYS A 261 -12.85 -13.79 -4.29
C CYS A 261 -13.57 -14.53 -3.16
N ALA A 262 -14.47 -13.84 -2.44
CA ALA A 262 -15.34 -14.44 -1.44
C ALA A 262 -14.61 -15.28 -0.36
N GLY A 263 -13.42 -14.84 0.05
CA GLY A 263 -12.63 -15.53 1.07
C GLY A 263 -11.57 -16.50 0.53
N GLU A 264 -11.46 -16.64 -0.78
CA GLU A 264 -10.54 -17.61 -1.41
C GLU A 264 -9.12 -17.05 -1.63
N VAL A 265 -8.93 -15.72 -1.56
CA VAL A 265 -7.60 -15.12 -1.71
C VAL A 265 -6.61 -15.71 -0.70
N GLY A 266 -5.53 -16.29 -1.19
CA GLY A 266 -4.53 -16.96 -0.36
C GLY A 266 -3.86 -16.02 0.65
N ASN A 267 -3.69 -16.50 1.88
CA ASN A 267 -3.01 -15.73 2.92
C ASN A 267 -1.49 -15.82 2.75
N GLN A 268 -0.85 -14.68 2.50
CA GLN A 268 0.57 -14.64 2.24
C GLN A 268 1.46 -15.15 3.40
N PHE A 269 0.96 -15.15 4.65
CA PHE A 269 1.70 -15.56 5.84
C PHE A 269 1.37 -16.97 6.34
N LYS A 270 0.35 -17.61 5.79
CA LYS A 270 -0.13 -18.91 6.26
C LYS A 270 -0.20 -19.96 5.17
N ASP A 271 -0.55 -19.56 3.94
CA ASP A 271 -0.73 -20.48 2.83
C ASP A 271 0.56 -20.59 2.03
N TYR A 272 1.27 -21.69 2.25
CA TYR A 272 2.53 -22.01 1.59
C TYR A 272 2.41 -23.19 0.60
N ASP A 273 1.20 -23.63 0.31
CA ASP A 273 0.84 -24.72 -0.57
C ASP A 273 0.19 -24.25 -1.88
N ARG A 274 -0.19 -22.98 -1.96
CA ARG A 274 -0.83 -22.38 -3.14
C ARG A 274 -0.47 -20.90 -3.32
N PRO A 275 -0.52 -20.38 -4.58
CA PRO A 275 -0.43 -18.95 -4.85
C PRO A 275 -1.57 -18.17 -4.16
N GLN A 276 -1.40 -16.84 -4.09
CA GLN A 276 -2.41 -15.96 -3.48
C GLN A 276 -3.62 -15.72 -4.37
N ASP A 277 -3.40 -15.61 -5.69
CA ASP A 277 -4.40 -15.24 -6.70
C ASP A 277 -5.12 -13.93 -6.36
N VAL A 278 -4.34 -12.88 -6.12
CA VAL A 278 -4.85 -11.53 -5.88
C VAL A 278 -5.28 -10.87 -7.18
N GLY A 279 -6.41 -10.17 -7.13
CA GLY A 279 -6.87 -9.34 -8.24
C GLY A 279 -6.64 -7.85 -7.98
N HIS A 280 -6.45 -7.09 -9.05
CA HIS A 280 -6.31 -5.63 -9.00
C HIS A 280 -7.20 -4.97 -10.03
N PHE A 281 -7.61 -3.75 -9.72
CA PHE A 281 -8.32 -2.87 -10.65
C PHE A 281 -7.64 -1.50 -10.62
N LEU A 282 -7.14 -1.07 -11.78
CA LEU A 282 -6.42 0.18 -11.95
C LEU A 282 -7.10 1.04 -13.01
N LEU A 283 -7.25 2.33 -12.72
CA LEU A 283 -7.82 3.31 -13.62
C LEU A 283 -6.96 4.56 -13.65
N ALA A 284 -6.68 5.06 -14.85
CA ALA A 284 -6.14 6.38 -15.08
C ALA A 284 -7.15 7.22 -15.87
N MET A 285 -7.27 8.52 -15.57
CA MET A 285 -8.20 9.43 -16.24
C MET A 285 -7.57 10.80 -16.43
N LYS A 286 -7.72 11.38 -17.62
CA LYS A 286 -7.29 12.75 -17.88
C LYS A 286 -8.11 13.74 -17.05
N PRO A 287 -7.48 14.75 -16.44
CA PRO A 287 -8.21 15.74 -15.65
C PRO A 287 -9.01 16.75 -16.49
N ASP A 288 -8.71 16.84 -17.79
CA ASP A 288 -9.23 17.83 -18.72
C ASP A 288 -10.33 17.30 -19.66
N LEU A 289 -11.07 16.26 -19.21
CA LEU A 289 -12.17 15.71 -20.01
C LEU A 289 -13.42 16.58 -20.05
N PHE A 290 -13.71 17.32 -18.98
CA PHE A 290 -14.95 18.07 -18.81
C PHE A 290 -14.73 19.57 -18.65
N VAL A 291 -13.54 19.96 -18.24
CA VAL A 291 -13.10 21.36 -18.07
C VAL A 291 -11.67 21.47 -18.62
N SER A 292 -11.21 22.69 -18.91
CA SER A 292 -9.82 22.86 -19.32
C SER A 292 -8.86 22.43 -18.19
N LYS A 293 -7.65 22.00 -18.55
CA LYS A 293 -6.60 21.64 -17.57
C LYS A 293 -6.36 22.77 -16.56
N GLN A 294 -6.33 24.02 -17.04
CA GLN A 294 -6.11 25.18 -16.17
C GLN A 294 -7.27 25.35 -15.17
N GLU A 295 -8.50 25.18 -15.62
CA GLU A 295 -9.67 25.26 -14.74
C GLU A 295 -9.68 24.12 -13.71
N TYR A 296 -9.35 22.89 -14.12
CA TYR A 296 -9.22 21.77 -13.22
C TYR A 296 -8.21 22.05 -12.10
N LEU A 297 -7.00 22.48 -12.45
CA LEU A 297 -5.93 22.80 -11.50
C LEU A 297 -6.34 23.92 -10.54
N ALA A 298 -6.91 25.01 -11.06
CA ALA A 298 -7.42 26.10 -10.23
C ALA A 298 -8.49 25.66 -9.23
N ARG A 299 -9.38 24.71 -9.63
CA ARG A 299 -10.40 24.13 -8.76
C ARG A 299 -9.80 23.21 -7.70
N MET A 300 -8.78 22.41 -8.03
CA MET A 300 -8.05 21.60 -7.06
C MET A 300 -7.35 22.45 -6.01
N ASP A 301 -6.65 23.50 -6.44
CA ASP A 301 -6.00 24.44 -5.52
C ASP A 301 -7.03 25.17 -4.63
N LYS A 302 -8.19 25.54 -5.19
CA LYS A 302 -9.28 26.11 -4.40
C LYS A 302 -9.80 25.13 -3.35
N LEU A 303 -9.94 23.84 -3.70
CA LEU A 303 -10.36 22.80 -2.76
C LEU A 303 -9.38 22.69 -1.60
N ALA A 304 -8.08 22.59 -1.88
CA ALA A 304 -7.04 22.49 -0.87
C ALA A 304 -7.03 23.72 0.06
N ARG A 305 -7.05 24.93 -0.50
CA ARG A 305 -7.15 26.17 0.32
C ARG A 305 -8.39 26.21 1.20
N ASN A 306 -9.55 25.79 0.69
CA ASN A 306 -10.78 25.76 1.48
C ASN A 306 -10.71 24.73 2.63
N VAL A 307 -10.09 23.57 2.39
CA VAL A 307 -9.86 22.56 3.44
C VAL A 307 -8.93 23.11 4.52
N HIS A 308 -7.77 23.65 4.14
CA HIS A 308 -6.82 24.23 5.11
C HIS A 308 -7.39 25.45 5.83
N GLY A 309 -8.20 26.27 5.17
CA GLY A 309 -8.85 27.46 5.71
C GLY A 309 -10.09 27.19 6.57
N CYS A 310 -10.52 25.93 6.71
CA CYS A 310 -11.65 25.57 7.56
C CYS A 310 -11.30 25.82 9.04
N ARG A 311 -12.29 26.28 9.84
CA ARG A 311 -12.10 26.45 11.29
C ARG A 311 -11.85 25.10 11.95
N ARG A 312 -10.77 25.01 12.73
CA ARG A 312 -10.39 23.79 13.45
C ARG A 312 -11.40 23.44 14.54
N ALA A 313 -11.66 22.15 14.70
CA ALA A 313 -12.37 21.64 15.86
C ALA A 313 -11.43 21.62 17.09
N GLU A 314 -12.01 21.55 18.29
CA GLU A 314 -11.24 21.40 19.53
C GLU A 314 -10.36 20.15 19.50
N GLY A 315 -9.10 20.30 19.92
CA GLY A 315 -8.13 19.19 19.96
C GLY A 315 -7.38 18.94 18.64
N PHE A 316 -7.53 19.81 17.64
CA PHE A 316 -6.77 19.72 16.38
C PHE A 316 -5.87 20.95 16.19
N ASP A 317 -4.59 20.70 15.90
CA ASP A 317 -3.60 21.75 15.64
C ASP A 317 -3.60 22.21 14.18
N GLU A 318 -3.98 21.33 13.25
CA GLU A 318 -4.02 21.59 11.81
C GLU A 318 -5.09 20.73 11.09
N ILE A 319 -5.44 21.14 9.87
CA ILE A 319 -6.30 20.39 8.97
C ILE A 319 -5.47 20.04 7.74
N LEU A 320 -5.41 18.76 7.41
CA LEU A 320 -4.57 18.25 6.33
C LEU A 320 -5.43 17.72 5.17
N MET A 321 -4.91 17.89 3.97
CA MET A 321 -5.37 17.13 2.81
C MET A 321 -4.95 15.65 2.95
N PRO A 322 -5.73 14.69 2.44
CA PRO A 322 -5.29 13.31 2.34
C PRO A 322 -3.92 13.20 1.63
N GLY A 323 -2.98 12.45 2.25
CA GLY A 323 -1.63 12.25 1.73
C GLY A 323 -0.61 13.33 2.11
N GLU A 324 -1.03 14.43 2.70
CA GLU A 324 -0.12 15.54 3.06
C GLU A 324 0.89 15.13 4.14
N ARG A 325 0.46 14.35 5.13
CA ARG A 325 1.33 13.81 6.16
C ARG A 325 2.40 12.90 5.56
N GLU A 326 2.01 12.02 4.67
CA GLU A 326 2.87 11.08 3.96
C GLU A 326 3.91 11.82 3.09
N ARG A 327 3.50 12.91 2.43
CA ARG A 327 4.41 13.78 1.65
C ARG A 327 5.43 14.49 2.53
N ARG A 328 5.01 14.99 3.71
CA ARG A 328 5.91 15.62 4.69
C ARG A 328 6.96 14.62 5.19
N LEU A 329 6.54 13.39 5.51
CA LEU A 329 7.45 12.32 5.93
C LEU A 329 8.40 11.92 4.79
N GLU A 330 7.92 11.82 3.57
CA GLU A 330 8.74 11.50 2.41
C GLU A 330 9.83 12.57 2.21
N ALA A 331 9.49 13.85 2.30
CA ALA A 331 10.46 14.93 2.21
C ALA A 331 11.50 14.88 3.35
N GLU A 332 11.06 14.57 4.56
CA GLU A 332 11.95 14.40 5.70
C GLU A 332 12.89 13.20 5.52
N TYR A 333 12.37 12.01 5.19
CA TYR A 333 13.16 10.80 5.10
C TYR A 333 14.10 10.79 3.88
N ARG A 334 13.75 11.50 2.80
CA ARG A 334 14.70 11.75 1.70
C ARG A 334 15.90 12.56 2.18
N ARG A 335 15.72 13.49 3.13
CA ARG A 335 16.80 14.33 3.67
C ARG A 335 17.63 13.59 4.72
N VAL A 336 16.99 12.88 5.66
CA VAL A 336 17.67 12.31 6.85
C VAL A 336 18.00 10.82 6.69
N GLY A 337 17.43 10.15 5.70
CA GLY A 337 17.47 8.69 5.50
C GLY A 337 16.24 7.98 6.06
N VAL A 338 16.01 6.77 5.58
CA VAL A 338 14.91 5.88 5.98
C VAL A 338 15.25 5.23 7.33
N PRO A 339 14.42 5.37 8.38
CA PRO A 339 14.69 4.79 9.68
C PRO A 339 14.26 3.31 9.74
N TYR A 340 15.16 2.42 10.17
CA TYR A 340 14.90 1.02 10.48
C TYR A 340 15.19 0.73 11.96
N ASN A 341 14.40 -0.11 12.61
CA ASN A 341 14.73 -0.58 13.94
C ASN A 341 15.73 -1.77 13.88
N ALA A 342 16.34 -2.11 15.00
CA ALA A 342 17.37 -3.16 15.09
C ALA A 342 16.87 -4.53 14.59
N LYS A 343 15.59 -4.87 14.82
CA LYS A 343 15.02 -6.15 14.39
C LYS A 343 14.82 -6.19 12.87
N GLU A 344 14.25 -5.15 12.29
CA GLU A 344 14.08 -5.00 10.85
C GLU A 344 15.43 -5.07 10.14
N LEU A 345 16.42 -4.34 10.65
CA LEU A 345 17.76 -4.36 10.09
C LEU A 345 18.39 -5.76 10.18
N ALA A 346 18.26 -6.45 11.31
CA ALA A 346 18.81 -7.80 11.47
C ALA A 346 18.20 -8.81 10.48
N GLU A 347 16.88 -8.73 10.24
CA GLU A 347 16.20 -9.60 9.28
C GLU A 347 16.68 -9.33 7.83
N LEU A 348 16.83 -8.04 7.44
CA LEU A 348 17.39 -7.65 6.15
C LEU A 348 18.85 -8.09 5.97
N GLN A 349 19.68 -7.92 6.99
CA GLN A 349 21.09 -8.37 6.99
C GLN A 349 21.21 -9.89 6.88
N ALA A 350 20.32 -10.64 7.52
CA ALA A 350 20.29 -12.10 7.42
C ALA A 350 19.96 -12.57 5.99
N GLU A 351 19.06 -11.90 5.27
CA GLU A 351 18.81 -12.22 3.86
C GLU A 351 20.02 -11.89 2.95
N ALA A 352 20.71 -10.78 3.21
CA ALA A 352 21.93 -10.44 2.48
C ALA A 352 23.01 -11.51 2.69
N ALA A 353 23.23 -11.93 3.94
CA ALA A 353 24.19 -12.98 4.26
C ALA A 353 23.82 -14.33 3.59
N ARG A 354 22.54 -14.69 3.58
CA ARG A 354 22.05 -15.90 2.89
C ARG A 354 22.34 -15.89 1.39
N ALA A 355 22.25 -14.71 0.77
CA ALA A 355 22.51 -14.52 -0.66
C ALA A 355 23.99 -14.22 -0.99
N ASN A 356 24.90 -14.21 0.00
CA ASN A 356 26.30 -13.79 -0.12
C ASN A 356 26.44 -12.36 -0.69
N LEU A 357 25.55 -11.46 -0.30
CA LEU A 357 25.53 -10.07 -0.73
C LEU A 357 26.00 -9.11 0.38
N PRO A 358 26.53 -7.93 0.02
CA PRO A 358 26.87 -6.90 1.00
C PRO A 358 25.66 -6.48 1.83
N PRO A 359 25.83 -6.19 3.12
CA PRO A 359 24.78 -5.74 4.00
C PRO A 359 24.21 -4.38 3.59
N LEU A 360 23.01 -4.04 4.09
CA LEU A 360 22.45 -2.69 3.96
C LEU A 360 23.34 -1.70 4.72
N LYS A 361 23.78 -0.66 4.05
CA LYS A 361 24.57 0.42 4.67
C LYS A 361 23.66 1.31 5.49
N VAL A 362 23.99 1.50 6.75
CA VAL A 362 23.22 2.33 7.68
C VAL A 362 24.14 3.19 8.54
N SER A 363 23.57 4.29 9.06
CA SER A 363 24.17 5.16 10.06
C SER A 363 23.35 5.11 11.36
N ASN A 364 24.01 5.28 12.51
CA ASN A 364 23.35 5.40 13.82
C ASN A 364 22.77 6.80 14.08
N SER A 365 22.94 7.73 13.17
CA SER A 365 22.39 9.08 13.25
C SER A 365 21.78 9.51 11.93
N PRO A 366 20.77 10.40 11.97
CA PRO A 366 20.22 11.00 10.75
C PRO A 366 21.32 11.63 9.91
N ARG A 367 21.20 11.55 8.59
CA ARG A 367 22.12 12.26 7.69
C ARG A 367 21.94 13.77 7.92
N MET A 368 23.02 14.44 8.31
CA MET A 368 23.05 15.90 8.29
C MET A 368 23.17 16.33 6.84
N SER A 369 22.17 17.00 6.30
CA SER A 369 22.34 17.64 4.99
C SER A 369 23.39 18.73 5.09
N ASN A 370 24.52 18.53 4.44
CA ASN A 370 25.38 19.64 4.04
C ASN A 370 24.67 20.36 2.90
N THR A 371 23.66 21.15 3.21
CA THR A 371 23.15 22.14 2.25
C THR A 371 23.52 23.50 2.79
N PRO A 372 24.30 24.29 2.04
CA PRO A 372 24.60 25.68 2.40
C PRO A 372 23.36 26.54 2.39
#